data_950a5e8bfa6fed267dad74a4a9afe458
#
_entry.id   950a5e8bfa6fed267dad74a4a9afe458
#
_cell.length_a   1.000
_cell.length_b   1.000
_cell.length_c   1.000
_cell.angle_alpha   90.00
_cell.angle_beta   90.00
_cell.angle_gamma   90.00
#
_symmetry.space_group_name_H-M   'P 1'
#
loop_
_entity.id
_entity.type
_entity.pdbx_description
1 polymer ?
#
loop_
_entity_poly.entity_id
_entity_poly.type
_entity_poly.pdbx_seq_one_letter_code
_entity_poly.pdbx_strand_id
1 'polypeptide(L)'
;MFEFHADRKKYFDIQADNARKYVIPFISESFPVLPGQRVLEIGCGEGGVLKAFVEAGCEGVGVELDEPRVEDAKKFLPEEISSGKLKFVVRNIYDPLIETELNGLFDIILLKDVIEHIPDQPRLIGWMKKFLKPGGVIFFGFPPWYMPFGGHQQMCRSKISRLPWIHLLPRPFYKWILEKKKEPVSDMMEIRDTRISIERFERICKQAGYTIDHKRHYLLNPIYEWKFGWKPRKQIWPLRSIPFFRNFLTTCVYYIIKPVNA
;
A
#
# COMPACT_ATOMS: atom_id res chain seq x y z
N MET A 1 9.64 -11.03 -13.98
CA MET A 1 9.69 -10.54 -12.58
C MET A 1 11.01 -9.80 -12.45
N PHE A 2 11.05 -8.64 -11.82
CA PHE A 2 12.33 -7.96 -11.54
C PHE A 2 13.07 -8.73 -10.44
N GLU A 3 14.41 -8.80 -10.51
CA GLU A 3 15.25 -9.54 -9.54
C GLU A 3 14.97 -9.17 -8.08
N PHE A 4 14.66 -7.90 -7.79
CA PHE A 4 14.37 -7.44 -6.43
C PHE A 4 13.05 -7.96 -5.84
N HIS A 5 12.12 -8.51 -6.65
CA HIS A 5 10.94 -9.20 -6.14
C HIS A 5 11.20 -10.70 -5.90
N ALA A 6 12.25 -11.26 -6.49
CA ALA A 6 12.69 -12.64 -6.25
C ALA A 6 13.52 -12.76 -4.95
N ASP A 7 14.24 -11.70 -4.58
CA ASP A 7 15.02 -11.59 -3.34
C ASP A 7 14.19 -10.87 -2.27
N ARG A 8 13.50 -11.65 -1.43
CA ARG A 8 12.63 -11.13 -0.35
C ARG A 8 13.38 -10.27 0.65
N LYS A 9 14.64 -10.63 1.01
CA LYS A 9 15.43 -9.83 1.94
C LYS A 9 15.77 -8.47 1.37
N LYS A 10 16.22 -8.42 0.13
CA LYS A 10 16.48 -7.17 -0.57
C LYS A 10 15.22 -6.30 -0.69
N TYR A 11 14.06 -6.92 -0.97
CA TYR A 11 12.81 -6.19 -1.05
C TYR A 11 12.38 -5.63 0.32
N PHE A 12 12.54 -6.41 1.38
CA PHE A 12 12.34 -5.99 2.76
C PHE A 12 13.19 -4.75 3.10
N ASP A 13 14.50 -4.77 2.79
CA ASP A 13 15.40 -3.64 3.06
C ASP A 13 14.98 -2.39 2.27
N ILE A 14 14.60 -2.54 1.00
CA ILE A 14 14.06 -1.45 0.18
C ILE A 14 12.79 -0.85 0.82
N GLN A 15 11.89 -1.67 1.34
CA GLN A 15 10.67 -1.19 1.99
C GLN A 15 10.98 -0.43 3.28
N ALA A 16 11.92 -0.92 4.09
CA ALA A 16 12.37 -0.24 5.31
C ALA A 16 12.99 1.12 5.00
N ASP A 17 13.91 1.18 4.04
CA ASP A 17 14.57 2.42 3.62
C ASP A 17 13.56 3.44 3.04
N ASN A 18 12.64 2.96 2.21
CA ASN A 18 11.56 3.80 1.68
C ASN A 18 10.66 4.35 2.80
N ALA A 19 10.36 3.53 3.81
CA ALA A 19 9.56 3.97 4.94
C ALA A 19 10.27 5.04 5.77
N ARG A 20 11.56 4.84 6.11
CA ARG A 20 12.38 5.83 6.85
C ARG A 20 12.48 7.16 6.12
N LYS A 21 12.74 7.11 4.82
CA LYS A 21 13.04 8.30 4.03
C LYS A 21 11.81 9.05 3.54
N TYR A 22 10.69 8.37 3.30
CA TYR A 22 9.54 8.98 2.63
C TYR A 22 8.19 8.78 3.32
N VAL A 23 7.91 7.60 3.91
CA VAL A 23 6.59 7.34 4.52
C VAL A 23 6.49 8.03 5.87
N ILE A 24 7.44 7.79 6.77
CA ILE A 24 7.45 8.41 8.10
C ILE A 24 7.51 9.95 8.00
N PRO A 25 8.40 10.56 7.20
CA PRO A 25 8.39 12.01 7.03
C PRO A 25 7.09 12.56 6.44
N PHE A 26 6.47 11.86 5.49
CA PHE A 26 5.18 12.28 4.94
C PHE A 26 4.06 12.27 5.98
N ILE A 27 3.99 11.21 6.81
CA ILE A 27 3.01 11.14 7.90
C ILE A 27 3.27 12.27 8.90
N SER A 28 4.54 12.50 9.26
CA SER A 28 4.95 13.50 10.24
C SER A 28 4.64 14.96 9.82
N GLU A 29 4.34 15.22 8.56
CA GLU A 29 3.88 16.53 8.09
C GLU A 29 2.49 16.91 8.64
N SER A 30 1.66 15.93 9.06
CA SER A 30 0.30 16.16 9.57
C SER A 30 -0.03 15.42 10.86
N PHE A 31 0.73 14.39 11.20
CA PHE A 31 0.58 13.60 12.41
C PHE A 31 1.95 13.13 12.90
N PRO A 32 2.44 13.59 14.06
CA PRO A 32 3.79 13.27 14.54
C PRO A 32 3.93 11.78 14.82
N VAL A 33 4.99 11.17 14.30
CA VAL A 33 5.36 9.78 14.64
C VAL A 33 6.26 9.83 15.86
N LEU A 34 5.76 9.30 16.99
CA LEU A 34 6.40 9.39 18.30
C LEU A 34 6.64 8.00 18.90
N PRO A 35 7.69 7.82 19.72
CA PRO A 35 7.90 6.60 20.49
C PRO A 35 6.68 6.22 21.35
N GLY A 36 6.41 4.92 21.43
CA GLY A 36 5.28 4.37 22.19
C GLY A 36 3.94 4.38 21.45
N GLN A 37 3.85 4.97 20.26
CA GLN A 37 2.66 4.85 19.40
C GLN A 37 2.52 3.43 18.86
N ARG A 38 1.25 2.97 18.73
CA ARG A 38 0.92 1.69 18.13
C ARG A 38 0.60 1.85 16.64
N VAL A 39 1.23 1.05 15.81
CA VAL A 39 1.12 1.08 14.35
C VAL A 39 0.62 -0.26 13.84
N LEU A 40 -0.46 -0.25 13.06
CA LEU A 40 -0.98 -1.40 12.35
C LEU A 40 -0.61 -1.30 10.86
N GLU A 41 -0.01 -2.33 10.29
CA GLU A 41 0.14 -2.44 8.84
C GLU A 41 -0.70 -3.60 8.30
N ILE A 42 -1.65 -3.28 7.41
CA ILE A 42 -2.47 -4.29 6.71
C ILE A 42 -1.78 -4.64 5.40
N GLY A 43 -1.54 -5.93 5.15
CA GLY A 43 -0.74 -6.41 4.03
C GLY A 43 0.74 -6.12 4.22
N CYS A 44 1.27 -6.41 5.41
CA CYS A 44 2.63 -6.01 5.81
C CYS A 44 3.75 -6.79 5.11
N GLY A 45 3.42 -7.89 4.43
CA GLY A 45 4.42 -8.75 3.79
C GLY A 45 5.50 -9.21 4.77
N GLU A 46 6.75 -8.98 4.42
CA GLU A 46 7.91 -9.31 5.23
C GLU A 46 8.18 -8.30 6.37
N GLY A 47 7.33 -7.27 6.54
CA GLY A 47 7.40 -6.30 7.65
C GLY A 47 8.43 -5.19 7.48
N GLY A 48 8.93 -4.94 6.26
CA GLY A 48 9.96 -3.93 6.02
C GLY A 48 9.52 -2.51 6.41
N VAL A 49 8.26 -2.14 6.16
CA VAL A 49 7.75 -0.82 6.57
C VAL A 49 7.66 -0.74 8.09
N LEU A 50 7.10 -1.76 8.75
CA LEU A 50 7.00 -1.82 10.22
C LEU A 50 8.36 -1.72 10.90
N LYS A 51 9.43 -2.33 10.33
CA LYS A 51 10.78 -2.17 10.85
C LYS A 51 11.14 -0.70 11.07
N ALA A 52 10.88 0.16 10.08
CA ALA A 52 11.20 1.58 10.19
C ALA A 52 10.42 2.29 11.32
N PHE A 53 9.16 1.89 11.56
CA PHE A 53 8.37 2.45 12.66
C PHE A 53 8.85 1.93 14.02
N VAL A 54 9.22 0.67 14.14
CA VAL A 54 9.78 0.12 15.39
C VAL A 54 11.13 0.76 15.71
N GLU A 55 11.99 1.04 14.72
CA GLU A 55 13.21 1.80 14.89
C GLU A 55 12.96 3.27 15.33
N ALA A 56 11.82 3.84 14.93
CA ALA A 56 11.37 5.14 15.43
C ALA A 56 10.76 5.09 16.85
N GLY A 57 10.76 3.91 17.49
CA GLY A 57 10.27 3.69 18.85
C GLY A 57 8.80 3.31 18.96
N CYS A 58 8.11 3.04 17.85
CA CYS A 58 6.72 2.58 17.86
C CYS A 58 6.61 1.07 18.17
N GLU A 59 5.38 0.65 18.54
CA GLU A 59 4.98 -0.76 18.60
C GLU A 59 4.25 -1.13 17.31
N GLY A 60 4.68 -2.20 16.64
CA GLY A 60 4.15 -2.63 15.35
C GLY A 60 3.27 -3.87 15.45
N VAL A 61 2.16 -3.88 14.70
CA VAL A 61 1.38 -5.09 14.43
C VAL A 61 1.20 -5.20 12.91
N GLY A 62 1.63 -6.35 12.34
CA GLY A 62 1.47 -6.65 10.93
C GLY A 62 0.39 -7.69 10.68
N VAL A 63 -0.53 -7.43 9.76
CA VAL A 63 -1.52 -8.42 9.27
C VAL A 63 -1.15 -8.81 7.85
N GLU A 64 -1.01 -10.10 7.58
CA GLU A 64 -0.67 -10.64 6.27
C GLU A 64 -1.43 -11.95 6.02
N LEU A 65 -1.79 -12.23 4.76
CA LEU A 65 -2.45 -13.47 4.35
C LEU A 65 -1.45 -14.57 3.99
N ASP A 66 -0.30 -14.19 3.45
CA ASP A 66 0.73 -15.10 2.97
C ASP A 66 1.65 -15.49 4.13
N GLU A 67 1.36 -16.65 4.75
CA GLU A 67 2.15 -17.19 5.85
C GLU A 67 3.66 -17.31 5.53
N PRO A 68 4.10 -17.78 4.34
CA PRO A 68 5.52 -17.78 3.96
C PRO A 68 6.19 -16.40 4.06
N ARG A 69 5.47 -15.31 3.82
CA ARG A 69 6.03 -13.95 3.98
C ARG A 69 6.21 -13.60 5.45
N VAL A 70 5.28 -14.00 6.29
CA VAL A 70 5.37 -13.80 7.75
C VAL A 70 6.51 -14.64 8.35
N GLU A 71 6.73 -15.86 7.87
CA GLU A 71 7.87 -16.66 8.30
C GLU A 71 9.22 -16.03 7.92
N ASP A 72 9.31 -15.38 6.76
CA ASP A 72 10.49 -14.61 6.41
C ASP A 72 10.61 -13.33 7.26
N ALA A 73 9.50 -12.64 7.56
CA ALA A 73 9.47 -11.51 8.48
C ALA A 73 10.03 -11.89 9.88
N LYS A 74 9.66 -13.06 10.40
CA LYS A 74 10.17 -13.57 11.68
C LYS A 74 11.68 -13.81 11.66
N LYS A 75 12.24 -14.24 10.52
CA LYS A 75 13.69 -14.41 10.35
C LYS A 75 14.42 -13.07 10.26
N PHE A 76 13.78 -12.04 9.66
CA PHE A 76 14.39 -10.72 9.47
C PHE A 76 14.30 -9.81 10.69
N LEU A 77 13.35 -10.08 11.61
CA LEU A 77 13.00 -9.22 12.76
C LEU A 77 12.93 -9.98 14.09
N PRO A 78 13.89 -10.88 14.41
CA PRO A 78 13.83 -11.71 15.60
C PRO A 78 13.92 -10.91 16.90
N GLU A 79 14.70 -9.82 16.91
CA GLU A 79 14.89 -8.97 18.10
C GLU A 79 13.64 -8.13 18.40
N GLU A 80 13.02 -7.56 17.39
CA GLU A 80 11.79 -6.76 17.51
C GLU A 80 10.62 -7.60 18.01
N ILE A 81 10.54 -8.87 17.56
CA ILE A 81 9.51 -9.82 18.00
C ILE A 81 9.78 -10.31 19.42
N SER A 82 11.02 -10.72 19.74
CA SER A 82 11.38 -11.23 21.08
C SER A 82 11.25 -10.15 22.15
N SER A 83 11.48 -8.89 21.82
CA SER A 83 11.27 -7.76 22.72
C SER A 83 9.80 -7.35 22.89
N GLY A 84 8.87 -7.98 22.16
CA GLY A 84 7.44 -7.65 22.17
C GLY A 84 7.06 -6.37 21.41
N LYS A 85 8.02 -5.71 20.77
CA LYS A 85 7.76 -4.47 20.01
C LYS A 85 7.06 -4.70 18.68
N LEU A 86 7.10 -5.92 18.16
CA LEU A 86 6.52 -6.29 16.86
C LEU A 86 5.78 -7.62 16.96
N LYS A 87 4.56 -7.65 16.41
CA LYS A 87 3.74 -8.86 16.29
C LYS A 87 3.25 -9.03 14.87
N PHE A 88 3.18 -10.26 14.38
CA PHE A 88 2.54 -10.62 13.13
C PHE A 88 1.32 -11.49 13.35
N VAL A 89 0.27 -11.26 12.55
CA VAL A 89 -1.00 -12.00 12.53
C VAL A 89 -1.22 -12.51 11.11
N VAL A 90 -1.19 -13.83 10.93
CA VAL A 90 -1.49 -14.50 9.64
C VAL A 90 -2.99 -14.69 9.56
N ARG A 91 -3.70 -13.74 8.97
CA ARG A 91 -5.17 -13.80 8.91
C ARG A 91 -5.73 -12.84 7.85
N ASN A 92 -6.91 -13.21 7.34
CA ASN A 92 -7.69 -12.27 6.55
C ASN A 92 -8.18 -11.13 7.45
N ILE A 93 -8.02 -9.90 6.99
CA ILE A 93 -8.44 -8.70 7.73
C ILE A 93 -9.94 -8.67 8.03
N TYR A 94 -10.75 -9.44 7.32
CA TYR A 94 -12.20 -9.56 7.54
C TYR A 94 -12.59 -10.76 8.41
N ASP A 95 -11.63 -11.52 8.92
CA ASP A 95 -11.91 -12.62 9.83
C ASP A 95 -12.47 -12.06 11.16
N PRO A 96 -13.54 -12.66 11.71
CA PRO A 96 -14.10 -12.20 12.99
C PRO A 96 -13.12 -12.22 14.17
N LEU A 97 -12.13 -13.12 14.13
CA LEU A 97 -11.13 -13.23 15.20
C LEU A 97 -10.07 -12.12 15.16
N ILE A 98 -9.98 -11.36 14.06
CA ILE A 98 -8.95 -10.33 13.89
C ILE A 98 -9.01 -9.27 14.99
N GLU A 99 -10.23 -8.88 15.42
CA GLU A 99 -10.42 -7.85 16.45
C GLU A 99 -9.76 -8.27 17.78
N THR A 100 -9.92 -9.54 18.15
CA THR A 100 -9.28 -10.11 19.36
C THR A 100 -7.77 -10.22 19.19
N GLU A 101 -7.28 -10.64 18.04
CA GLU A 101 -5.86 -10.83 17.80
C GLU A 101 -5.08 -9.52 17.71
N LEU A 102 -5.67 -8.46 17.19
CA LEU A 102 -5.08 -7.12 17.16
C LEU A 102 -4.96 -6.49 18.53
N ASN A 103 -5.82 -6.87 19.48
CA ASN A 103 -5.78 -6.49 20.88
C ASN A 103 -5.60 -4.97 21.12
N GLY A 104 -6.62 -4.20 20.75
CA GLY A 104 -6.71 -2.77 21.01
C GLY A 104 -6.60 -1.87 19.78
N LEU A 105 -6.46 -0.58 20.03
CA LEU A 105 -6.51 0.47 19.02
C LEU A 105 -5.11 0.96 18.64
N PHE A 106 -5.02 1.59 17.46
CA PHE A 106 -3.78 2.06 16.85
C PHE A 106 -3.79 3.57 16.66
N ASP A 107 -2.63 4.18 16.81
CA ASP A 107 -2.40 5.60 16.51
C ASP A 107 -2.30 5.83 15.01
N ILE A 108 -1.70 4.85 14.30
CA ILE A 108 -1.47 4.90 12.86
C ILE A 108 -1.86 3.54 12.26
N ILE A 109 -2.65 3.56 11.19
CA ILE A 109 -2.91 2.38 10.35
C ILE A 109 -2.28 2.62 8.98
N LEU A 110 -1.55 1.63 8.46
CA LEU A 110 -0.82 1.72 7.19
C LEU A 110 -1.40 0.73 6.17
N LEU A 111 -1.61 1.20 4.95
CA LEU A 111 -1.85 0.37 3.76
C LEU A 111 -0.95 0.88 2.63
N LYS A 112 0.13 0.16 2.38
CA LYS A 112 1.09 0.52 1.33
C LYS A 112 1.15 -0.57 0.28
N ASP A 113 0.76 -0.21 -0.97
CA ASP A 113 0.68 -1.12 -2.11
C ASP A 113 -0.26 -2.34 -1.83
N VAL A 114 -1.44 -2.06 -1.22
CA VAL A 114 -2.43 -3.08 -0.79
C VAL A 114 -3.83 -2.78 -1.30
N ILE A 115 -4.31 -1.53 -1.23
CA ILE A 115 -5.71 -1.18 -1.52
C ILE A 115 -6.12 -1.52 -2.97
N GLU A 116 -5.19 -1.56 -3.89
CA GLU A 116 -5.39 -1.96 -5.29
C GLU A 116 -5.69 -3.46 -5.45
N HIS A 117 -5.41 -4.27 -4.44
CA HIS A 117 -5.70 -5.71 -4.40
C HIS A 117 -6.99 -6.04 -3.64
N ILE A 118 -7.62 -5.06 -3.01
CA ILE A 118 -8.81 -5.27 -2.19
C ILE A 118 -10.08 -5.12 -3.04
N PRO A 119 -10.89 -6.18 -3.23
CA PRO A 119 -12.11 -6.12 -4.04
C PRO A 119 -13.16 -5.16 -3.47
N ASP A 120 -13.40 -5.22 -2.16
CA ASP A 120 -14.38 -4.38 -1.45
C ASP A 120 -13.69 -3.26 -0.66
N GLN A 121 -13.14 -2.30 -1.38
CA GLN A 121 -12.45 -1.14 -0.82
C GLN A 121 -13.35 -0.30 0.12
N PRO A 122 -14.64 -0.04 -0.19
CA PRO A 122 -15.52 0.68 0.73
C PRO A 122 -15.67 -0.01 2.08
N ARG A 123 -15.84 -1.33 2.09
CA ARG A 123 -15.94 -2.12 3.31
C ARG A 123 -14.68 -2.02 4.15
N LEU A 124 -13.50 -2.19 3.54
CA LEU A 124 -12.22 -2.09 4.26
C LEU A 124 -12.05 -0.71 4.88
N ILE A 125 -12.22 0.36 4.09
CA ILE A 125 -12.02 1.74 4.56
C ILE A 125 -13.00 2.07 5.70
N GLY A 126 -14.26 1.68 5.58
CA GLY A 126 -15.25 1.89 6.65
C GLY A 126 -14.92 1.09 7.91
N TRP A 127 -14.47 -0.15 7.74
CA TRP A 127 -14.20 -1.07 8.84
C TRP A 127 -12.97 -0.69 9.67
N MET A 128 -11.95 -0.09 9.06
CA MET A 128 -10.72 0.32 9.76
C MET A 128 -10.95 1.33 10.89
N LYS A 129 -12.07 2.06 10.92
CA LYS A 129 -12.41 2.95 12.05
C LYS A 129 -12.42 2.24 13.40
N LYS A 130 -12.79 0.96 13.42
CA LYS A 130 -12.86 0.15 14.64
C LYS A 130 -11.50 -0.02 15.34
N PHE A 131 -10.42 0.10 14.59
CA PHE A 131 -9.05 -0.12 15.08
C PHE A 131 -8.29 1.17 15.33
N LEU A 132 -8.89 2.32 14.99
CA LEU A 132 -8.22 3.61 15.11
C LEU A 132 -8.54 4.26 16.47
N LYS A 133 -7.51 4.71 17.18
CA LYS A 133 -7.67 5.54 18.36
C LYS A 133 -8.36 6.86 18.02
N PRO A 134 -9.06 7.51 18.96
CA PRO A 134 -9.48 8.90 18.80
C PRO A 134 -8.27 9.77 18.43
N GLY A 135 -8.40 10.57 17.38
CA GLY A 135 -7.31 11.41 16.85
C GLY A 135 -6.27 10.67 16.00
N GLY A 136 -6.34 9.35 15.89
CA GLY A 136 -5.42 8.56 15.04
C GLY A 136 -5.64 8.79 13.54
N VAL A 137 -4.69 8.29 12.74
CA VAL A 137 -4.66 8.51 11.30
C VAL A 137 -4.50 7.21 10.51
N ILE A 138 -4.97 7.21 9.25
CA ILE A 138 -4.72 6.13 8.32
C ILE A 138 -3.89 6.65 7.15
N PHE A 139 -2.78 5.98 6.88
CA PHE A 139 -1.93 6.23 5.72
C PHE A 139 -2.27 5.26 4.59
N PHE A 140 -2.37 5.78 3.38
CA PHE A 140 -2.42 4.99 2.16
C PHE A 140 -1.29 5.38 1.21
N GLY A 141 -0.63 4.38 0.64
CA GLY A 141 0.29 4.53 -0.49
C GLY A 141 -0.07 3.53 -1.57
N PHE A 142 -0.44 3.98 -2.78
CA PHE A 142 -0.83 3.06 -3.85
C PHE A 142 -0.62 3.66 -5.26
N PRO A 143 -0.41 2.81 -6.30
CA PRO A 143 -0.40 3.22 -7.68
C PRO A 143 -1.84 3.40 -8.20
N PRO A 144 -2.22 4.55 -8.78
CA PRO A 144 -3.54 4.71 -9.39
C PRO A 144 -3.72 3.82 -10.62
N TRP A 145 -4.92 3.25 -10.80
CA TRP A 145 -5.23 2.34 -11.91
C TRP A 145 -4.84 2.84 -13.30
N TYR A 146 -5.03 4.14 -13.60
CA TYR A 146 -4.78 4.68 -14.94
C TYR A 146 -3.30 5.03 -15.22
N MET A 147 -2.38 4.85 -14.27
CA MET A 147 -0.95 5.02 -14.54
C MET A 147 -0.45 3.99 -15.58
N PRO A 148 0.73 4.22 -16.21
CA PRO A 148 1.22 3.35 -17.29
C PRO A 148 1.25 1.86 -16.96
N PHE A 149 1.50 1.51 -15.72
CA PHE A 149 1.60 0.13 -15.23
C PHE A 149 0.63 -0.17 -14.07
N GLY A 150 -0.51 0.52 -14.03
CA GLY A 150 -1.51 0.39 -12.97
C GLY A 150 -2.18 -0.99 -12.90
N GLY A 151 -2.08 -1.79 -13.94
CA GLY A 151 -2.53 -3.18 -13.97
C GLY A 151 -1.44 -4.19 -13.56
N HIS A 152 -0.33 -3.75 -12.99
CA HIS A 152 0.84 -4.57 -12.61
C HIS A 152 1.42 -5.42 -13.76
N GLN A 153 1.14 -5.04 -15.00
CA GLN A 153 1.57 -5.78 -16.19
C GLN A 153 3.09 -5.84 -16.39
N GLN A 154 3.87 -5.04 -15.65
CA GLN A 154 5.33 -5.19 -15.59
C GLN A 154 5.76 -6.56 -15.03
N MET A 155 4.87 -7.28 -14.32
CA MET A 155 5.12 -8.63 -13.85
C MET A 155 4.90 -9.70 -14.93
N CYS A 156 4.23 -9.38 -16.04
CA CYS A 156 4.04 -10.26 -17.16
C CYS A 156 5.38 -10.62 -17.84
N ARG A 157 5.38 -11.72 -18.59
CA ARG A 157 6.58 -12.26 -19.27
C ARG A 157 6.77 -11.69 -20.67
N SER A 158 5.68 -11.58 -21.44
CA SER A 158 5.74 -11.14 -22.85
C SER A 158 5.92 -9.63 -22.97
N LYS A 159 6.64 -9.19 -23.99
CA LYS A 159 6.83 -7.76 -24.29
C LYS A 159 5.49 -7.05 -24.56
N ILE A 160 4.55 -7.74 -25.22
CA ILE A 160 3.22 -7.18 -25.55
C ILE A 160 2.41 -6.98 -24.26
N SER A 161 2.39 -7.98 -23.35
CA SER A 161 1.66 -7.89 -22.08
C SER A 161 2.24 -6.82 -21.16
N ARG A 162 3.50 -6.42 -21.37
CA ARG A 162 4.21 -5.37 -20.60
C ARG A 162 4.04 -3.95 -21.14
N LEU A 163 3.32 -3.76 -22.25
CA LEU A 163 3.14 -2.42 -22.80
C LEU A 163 2.43 -1.51 -21.80
N PRO A 164 2.86 -0.24 -21.68
CA PRO A 164 2.15 0.75 -20.87
C PRO A 164 0.70 0.84 -21.29
N TRP A 165 -0.20 0.98 -20.31
CA TRP A 165 -1.65 1.13 -20.50
C TRP A 165 -2.38 -0.03 -21.20
N ILE A 166 -1.74 -1.15 -21.53
CA ILE A 166 -2.40 -2.31 -22.14
C ILE A 166 -3.56 -2.86 -21.29
N HIS A 167 -3.47 -2.73 -19.97
CA HIS A 167 -4.50 -3.11 -19.01
C HIS A 167 -5.79 -2.28 -19.15
N LEU A 168 -5.76 -1.13 -19.83
CA LEU A 168 -6.93 -0.29 -20.09
C LEU A 168 -7.78 -0.79 -21.26
N LEU A 169 -7.28 -1.72 -22.06
CA LEU A 169 -8.06 -2.33 -23.15
C LEU A 169 -9.38 -2.92 -22.60
N PRO A 170 -10.44 -3.02 -23.42
CA PRO A 170 -11.66 -3.70 -23.03
C PRO A 170 -11.38 -5.09 -22.44
N ARG A 171 -12.14 -5.47 -21.39
CA ARG A 171 -11.90 -6.69 -20.60
C ARG A 171 -11.67 -7.96 -21.44
N PRO A 172 -12.48 -8.26 -22.47
CA PRO A 172 -12.29 -9.47 -23.26
C PRO A 172 -10.98 -9.46 -24.07
N PHE A 173 -10.57 -8.29 -24.60
CA PHE A 173 -9.32 -8.17 -25.37
C PHE A 173 -8.10 -8.29 -24.46
N TYR A 174 -8.10 -7.64 -23.29
CA TYR A 174 -7.00 -7.76 -22.35
C TYR A 174 -6.85 -9.20 -21.86
N LYS A 175 -7.96 -9.84 -21.46
CA LYS A 175 -7.97 -11.26 -21.06
C LYS A 175 -7.44 -12.17 -22.16
N TRP A 176 -7.90 -11.99 -23.39
CA TRP A 176 -7.43 -12.76 -24.54
C TRP A 176 -5.91 -12.63 -24.77
N ILE A 177 -5.35 -11.42 -24.65
CA ILE A 177 -3.89 -11.22 -24.76
C ILE A 177 -3.16 -11.99 -23.67
N LEU A 178 -3.62 -11.91 -22.42
CA LEU A 178 -3.00 -12.58 -21.27
C LEU A 178 -3.02 -14.11 -21.47
N GLU A 179 -4.17 -14.68 -21.86
CA GLU A 179 -4.34 -16.11 -22.14
C GLU A 179 -3.43 -16.58 -23.28
N LYS A 180 -3.45 -15.86 -24.41
CA LYS A 180 -2.62 -16.18 -25.59
C LYS A 180 -1.13 -16.13 -25.28
N LYS A 181 -0.71 -15.27 -24.33
CA LYS A 181 0.69 -15.11 -23.91
C LYS A 181 1.05 -15.95 -22.69
N LYS A 182 0.13 -16.78 -22.16
CA LYS A 182 0.32 -17.63 -20.98
C LYS A 182 0.79 -16.84 -19.76
N GLU A 183 0.18 -15.67 -19.55
CA GLU A 183 0.44 -14.80 -18.42
C GLU A 183 -0.40 -15.20 -17.18
N PRO A 184 -0.11 -14.69 -15.97
CA PRO A 184 -0.92 -14.95 -14.78
C PRO A 184 -2.28 -14.22 -14.86
N VAL A 185 -3.23 -14.83 -15.56
CA VAL A 185 -4.52 -14.21 -15.93
C VAL A 185 -5.32 -13.83 -14.67
N SER A 186 -5.35 -14.71 -13.66
CA SER A 186 -6.12 -14.49 -12.43
C SER A 186 -5.70 -13.19 -11.76
N ASP A 187 -4.40 -13.07 -11.46
CA ASP A 187 -3.82 -11.94 -10.72
C ASP A 187 -4.01 -10.61 -11.46
N MET A 188 -3.79 -10.64 -12.79
CA MET A 188 -3.96 -9.44 -13.63
C MET A 188 -5.42 -9.00 -13.72
N MET A 189 -6.36 -9.96 -13.72
CA MET A 189 -7.79 -9.66 -13.77
C MET A 189 -8.33 -9.20 -12.43
N GLU A 190 -7.82 -9.71 -11.31
CA GLU A 190 -8.16 -9.23 -9.97
C GLU A 190 -7.84 -7.73 -9.82
N ILE A 191 -6.60 -7.33 -10.13
CA ILE A 191 -6.18 -5.91 -10.09
C ILE A 191 -7.04 -5.06 -11.04
N ARG A 192 -7.38 -5.60 -12.22
CA ARG A 192 -8.27 -4.93 -13.14
C ARG A 192 -9.66 -4.70 -12.55
N ASP A 193 -10.20 -5.64 -11.83
CA ASP A 193 -11.57 -5.58 -11.31
C ASP A 193 -11.68 -4.62 -10.10
N THR A 194 -10.60 -4.38 -9.36
CA THR A 194 -10.52 -3.41 -8.25
C THR A 194 -10.46 -1.95 -8.72
N ARG A 195 -9.65 -1.62 -9.73
CA ARG A 195 -9.55 -0.31 -10.43
C ARG A 195 -9.51 0.90 -9.51
N ILE A 196 -8.63 0.93 -8.53
CA ILE A 196 -8.54 2.08 -7.64
C ILE A 196 -7.93 3.28 -8.37
N SER A 197 -8.71 4.34 -8.55
CA SER A 197 -8.23 5.64 -9.03
C SER A 197 -8.22 6.67 -7.91
N ILE A 198 -7.55 7.79 -8.15
CA ILE A 198 -7.51 8.90 -7.20
C ILE A 198 -8.94 9.34 -6.84
N GLU A 199 -9.79 9.56 -7.83
CA GLU A 199 -11.16 10.03 -7.63
C GLU A 199 -12.04 8.98 -6.93
N ARG A 200 -11.86 7.70 -7.27
CA ARG A 200 -12.56 6.61 -6.62
C ARG A 200 -12.18 6.53 -5.14
N PHE A 201 -10.89 6.57 -4.84
CA PHE A 201 -10.39 6.56 -3.47
C PHE A 201 -10.92 7.74 -2.65
N GLU A 202 -10.77 8.98 -3.16
CA GLU A 202 -11.25 10.19 -2.48
C GLU A 202 -12.76 10.14 -2.21
N ARG A 203 -13.55 9.61 -3.15
CA ARG A 203 -15.00 9.42 -2.99
C ARG A 203 -15.33 8.38 -1.92
N ILE A 204 -14.65 7.23 -1.92
CA ILE A 204 -14.86 6.17 -0.91
C ILE A 204 -14.52 6.70 0.48
N CYS A 205 -13.40 7.39 0.65
CA CYS A 205 -13.04 8.00 1.94
C CYS A 205 -14.14 8.94 2.46
N LYS A 206 -14.63 9.83 1.59
CA LYS A 206 -15.72 10.75 1.95
C LYS A 206 -17.00 10.01 2.34
N GLN A 207 -17.40 8.99 1.57
CA GLN A 207 -18.60 8.17 1.85
C GLN A 207 -18.46 7.37 3.15
N ALA A 208 -17.25 6.91 3.47
CA ALA A 208 -16.94 6.22 4.72
C ALA A 208 -16.78 7.18 5.92
N GLY A 209 -17.00 8.49 5.74
CA GLY A 209 -16.92 9.50 6.81
C GLY A 209 -15.49 9.79 7.24
N TYR A 210 -14.58 9.90 6.27
CA TYR A 210 -13.22 10.41 6.49
C TYR A 210 -13.00 11.74 5.75
N THR A 211 -12.14 12.57 6.30
CA THR A 211 -11.53 13.71 5.63
C THR A 211 -10.14 13.34 5.14
N ILE A 212 -9.72 13.92 4.01
CA ILE A 212 -8.34 13.85 3.55
C ILE A 212 -7.59 14.99 4.22
N ASP A 213 -6.75 14.64 5.18
CA ASP A 213 -5.95 15.59 5.95
C ASP A 213 -4.70 16.04 5.18
N HIS A 214 -3.99 15.08 4.58
CA HIS A 214 -2.81 15.37 3.79
C HIS A 214 -2.72 14.45 2.57
N LYS A 215 -2.21 14.97 1.43
CA LYS A 215 -2.03 14.17 0.23
C LYS A 215 -0.86 14.62 -0.64
N ARG A 216 -0.25 13.64 -1.31
CA ARG A 216 0.82 13.88 -2.27
C ARG A 216 0.72 12.94 -3.46
N HIS A 217 0.78 13.51 -4.66
CA HIS A 217 0.83 12.76 -5.90
C HIS A 217 2.28 12.75 -6.41
N TYR A 218 2.80 11.59 -6.77
CA TYR A 218 4.14 11.45 -7.28
C TYR A 218 4.13 11.13 -8.78
N LEU A 219 4.85 11.91 -9.57
CA LEU A 219 5.19 11.59 -10.96
C LEU A 219 6.17 10.42 -10.99
N LEU A 220 7.17 10.42 -10.08
CA LEU A 220 8.10 9.31 -9.86
C LEU A 220 7.94 8.82 -8.42
N ASN A 221 7.48 7.56 -8.29
CA ASN A 221 7.26 6.90 -7.00
C ASN A 221 8.53 6.91 -6.14
N PRO A 222 8.46 7.26 -4.85
CA PRO A 222 9.61 7.23 -3.94
C PRO A 222 10.41 5.94 -3.96
N ILE A 223 9.77 4.78 -4.06
CA ILE A 223 10.46 3.48 -4.10
C ILE A 223 11.35 3.31 -5.34
N TYR A 224 11.16 4.12 -6.39
CA TYR A 224 11.99 4.05 -7.61
C TYR A 224 13.43 4.49 -7.38
N GLU A 225 13.71 5.20 -6.29
CA GLU A 225 15.08 5.54 -5.91
C GLU A 225 15.92 4.27 -5.69
N TRP A 226 15.38 3.27 -5.02
CA TRP A 226 16.08 2.00 -4.77
C TRP A 226 15.92 0.99 -5.91
N LYS A 227 14.79 1.04 -6.62
CA LYS A 227 14.54 0.10 -7.74
C LYS A 227 15.29 0.47 -9.01
N PHE A 228 15.43 1.78 -9.29
CA PHE A 228 15.92 2.29 -10.59
C PHE A 228 16.94 3.43 -10.45
N GLY A 229 17.29 3.87 -9.25
CA GLY A 229 18.13 5.05 -9.02
C GLY A 229 17.45 6.39 -9.31
N TRP A 230 16.15 6.41 -9.50
CA TRP A 230 15.40 7.63 -9.87
C TRP A 230 14.87 8.34 -8.63
N LYS A 231 15.34 9.55 -8.38
CA LYS A 231 14.83 10.37 -7.28
C LYS A 231 13.35 10.66 -7.44
N PRO A 232 12.56 10.62 -6.37
CA PRO A 232 11.13 10.89 -6.43
C PRO A 232 10.85 12.31 -6.91
N ARG A 233 9.79 12.45 -7.69
CA ARG A 233 9.29 13.76 -8.15
C ARG A 233 7.81 13.88 -7.87
N LYS A 234 7.41 14.97 -7.25
CA LYS A 234 5.99 15.34 -7.10
C LYS A 234 5.39 15.61 -8.47
N GLN A 235 4.09 15.32 -8.61
CA GLN A 235 3.33 15.67 -9.80
C GLN A 235 3.29 17.19 -9.97
N ILE A 236 3.45 17.67 -11.20
CA ILE A 236 3.45 19.11 -11.52
C ILE A 236 2.06 19.73 -11.34
N TRP A 237 2.03 21.00 -10.94
CA TRP A 237 0.81 21.69 -10.55
C TRP A 237 -0.32 21.65 -11.59
N PRO A 238 -0.16 21.95 -12.87
CA PRO A 238 -1.31 21.93 -13.78
C PRO A 238 -1.96 20.54 -13.86
N LEU A 239 -1.16 19.47 -14.03
CA LEU A 239 -1.66 18.11 -14.20
C LEU A 239 -2.32 17.54 -12.94
N ARG A 240 -1.73 17.77 -11.76
CA ARG A 240 -2.32 17.29 -10.50
C ARG A 240 -3.69 17.88 -10.19
N SER A 241 -4.00 19.05 -10.79
CA SER A 241 -5.26 19.78 -10.58
C SER A 241 -6.36 19.36 -11.54
N ILE A 242 -6.05 18.59 -12.59
CA ILE A 242 -7.05 18.15 -13.59
C ILE A 242 -7.56 16.76 -13.15
N PRO A 243 -8.81 16.67 -12.64
CA PRO A 243 -9.41 15.39 -12.26
C PRO A 243 -9.35 14.38 -13.41
N PHE A 244 -9.29 13.10 -13.09
CA PHE A 244 -9.13 12.00 -14.01
C PHE A 244 -7.77 11.97 -14.73
N PHE A 245 -7.38 13.01 -15.46
CA PHE A 245 -6.10 13.05 -16.21
C PHE A 245 -4.88 12.97 -15.30
N ARG A 246 -4.95 13.48 -14.07
CA ARG A 246 -3.86 13.37 -13.08
C ARG A 246 -3.44 11.93 -12.81
N ASN A 247 -4.34 10.94 -12.97
CA ASN A 247 -4.01 9.52 -12.74
C ASN A 247 -2.99 8.99 -13.75
N PHE A 248 -3.04 9.43 -15.01
CA PHE A 248 -2.20 8.86 -16.09
C PHE A 248 -0.71 9.11 -15.88
N LEU A 249 -0.35 10.21 -15.23
CA LEU A 249 1.03 10.61 -14.94
C LEU A 249 1.36 10.60 -13.44
N THR A 250 0.57 9.90 -12.63
CA THR A 250 0.84 9.70 -11.20
C THR A 250 1.18 8.24 -10.97
N THR A 251 2.44 7.96 -10.63
CA THR A 251 2.90 6.57 -10.41
C THR A 251 2.68 6.07 -8.98
N CYS A 252 2.41 6.99 -8.05
CA CYS A 252 2.05 6.68 -6.67
C CYS A 252 1.36 7.88 -6.03
N VAL A 253 0.43 7.60 -5.14
CA VAL A 253 -0.18 8.60 -4.26
C VAL A 253 0.06 8.23 -2.80
N TYR A 254 0.29 9.25 -1.97
CA TYR A 254 0.26 9.14 -0.52
C TYR A 254 -0.90 9.96 0.02
N TYR A 255 -1.64 9.39 0.94
CA TYR A 255 -2.76 10.03 1.63
C TYR A 255 -2.69 9.80 3.14
N ILE A 256 -3.03 10.83 3.90
CA ILE A 256 -3.44 10.71 5.30
C ILE A 256 -4.92 11.05 5.35
N ILE A 257 -5.71 10.13 5.93
CA ILE A 257 -7.13 10.36 6.19
C ILE A 257 -7.42 10.28 7.69
N LYS A 258 -8.40 11.06 8.14
CA LYS A 258 -8.88 11.12 9.53
C LYS A 258 -10.40 10.94 9.55
N PRO A 259 -10.97 10.25 10.55
CA PRO A 259 -12.42 10.24 10.74
C PRO A 259 -12.99 11.66 10.93
N VAL A 260 -14.17 11.93 10.36
CA VAL A 260 -14.83 13.26 10.44
C VAL A 260 -15.26 13.57 11.86
N ASN A 261 -15.22 12.89 12.85
CA ASN A 261 -15.61 13.16 14.23
C ASN A 261 -14.74 12.33 15.19
N ALA A 262 -13.45 12.49 15.08
CA ALA A 262 -12.50 11.88 16.01
C ALA A 262 -12.03 12.89 17.05
#